data_37964755f58d193598d737d6c3ad39d3
#
_entry.id   37964755f58d193598d737d6c3ad39d3
#
_cell.length_a   1.000
_cell.length_b   1.000
_cell.length_c   1.000
_cell.angle_alpha   90.00
_cell.angle_beta   90.00
_cell.angle_gamma   90.00
#
_symmetry.space_group_name_H-M   'P 1'
#
loop_
_entity.id
_entity.type
_entity.pdbx_description
1 polymer ?
#
loop_
_entity_poly.entity_id
_entity_poly.type
_entity_poly.pdbx_seq_one_letter_code
_entity_poly.pdbx_strand_id
1 'polypeptide(L)'
;ETGVVVGDNTIILLDTNDTSTKPYHSGNLCELRLNWLEAELKNKPAQSVIIAMHHPPLITGFPGMDNIGLHKRNHFNQITKNNSAVSMVIAGHVHRMIVGTSGGKPCAILKSPCHQMPLELNEENSSLSIDEPGAYGLLLIGQNNPVLLTEDVGSEV
;
A
#
# COMPACT_ATOMS: atom_id res chain seq x y z
N GLU A 1 7.51 -3.09 -12.10
CA GLU A 1 6.09 -2.70 -12.09
C GLU A 1 5.33 -3.58 -13.08
N THR A 2 4.08 -3.90 -12.79
CA THR A 2 3.20 -4.63 -13.71
C THR A 2 1.74 -4.33 -13.42
N GLY A 3 0.90 -4.44 -14.45
CA GLY A 3 -0.56 -4.37 -14.34
C GLY A 3 -1.18 -5.74 -14.61
N VAL A 4 -2.07 -6.17 -13.73
CA VAL A 4 -2.85 -7.40 -13.88
C VAL A 4 -4.30 -7.03 -14.11
N VAL A 5 -4.89 -7.53 -15.19
CA VAL A 5 -6.30 -7.30 -15.52
C VAL A 5 -7.16 -8.39 -14.87
N VAL A 6 -8.18 -7.98 -14.14
CA VAL A 6 -9.14 -8.86 -13.49
C VAL A 6 -10.56 -8.38 -13.86
N GLY A 7 -11.19 -9.05 -14.81
CA GLY A 7 -12.45 -8.57 -15.41
C GLY A 7 -12.26 -7.19 -16.03
N ASP A 8 -13.08 -6.23 -15.67
CA ASP A 8 -13.00 -4.83 -16.12
C ASP A 8 -12.10 -3.95 -15.23
N ASN A 9 -11.38 -4.56 -14.29
CA ASN A 9 -10.53 -3.83 -13.33
C ASN A 9 -9.06 -4.10 -13.63
N THR A 10 -8.20 -3.19 -13.16
CA THR A 10 -6.74 -3.37 -13.22
C THR A 10 -6.14 -3.27 -11.83
N ILE A 11 -5.31 -4.22 -11.46
CA ILE A 11 -4.46 -4.15 -10.26
C ILE A 11 -3.06 -3.78 -10.73
N ILE A 12 -2.55 -2.66 -10.28
CA ILE A 12 -1.17 -2.22 -10.52
C ILE A 12 -0.31 -2.67 -9.33
N LEU A 13 0.68 -3.50 -9.60
CA LEU A 13 1.71 -3.88 -8.63
C LEU A 13 2.89 -2.93 -8.80
N LEU A 14 3.07 -2.02 -7.85
CA LEU A 14 4.07 -0.97 -7.91
C LEU A 14 5.24 -1.30 -6.98
N ASP A 15 6.41 -1.51 -7.58
CA ASP A 15 7.63 -1.74 -6.81
C ASP A 15 8.12 -0.45 -6.15
N THR A 16 8.23 -0.48 -4.84
CA THR A 16 8.74 0.62 -4.02
C THR A 16 10.10 0.32 -3.41
N ASN A 17 10.69 -0.86 -3.71
CA ASN A 17 11.98 -1.23 -3.17
C ASN A 17 13.11 -0.47 -3.87
N ASP A 18 14.00 0.10 -3.09
CA ASP A 18 15.20 0.78 -3.57
C ASP A 18 16.34 0.60 -2.56
N THR A 19 17.24 -0.32 -2.87
CA THR A 19 18.37 -0.65 -2.00
C THR A 19 19.41 0.48 -1.85
N SER A 20 19.33 1.50 -2.70
CA SER A 20 20.20 2.69 -2.62
C SER A 20 19.66 3.79 -1.70
N THR A 21 18.37 3.74 -1.35
CA THR A 21 17.73 4.74 -0.48
C THR A 21 18.10 4.53 0.99
N LYS A 22 18.28 5.62 1.70
CA LYS A 22 18.59 5.65 3.14
C LYS A 22 17.44 6.35 3.89
N PRO A 23 17.11 5.93 5.13
CA PRO A 23 17.62 4.73 5.82
C PRO A 23 17.35 3.45 5.06
N TYR A 24 18.06 2.37 5.36
CA TYR A 24 17.78 1.06 4.77
C TYR A 24 16.33 0.64 5.05
N HIS A 25 15.76 -0.14 4.15
CA HIS A 25 14.35 -0.57 4.15
C HIS A 25 13.34 0.55 3.85
N SER A 26 13.80 1.75 3.47
CA SER A 26 12.92 2.80 2.97
C SER A 26 12.44 2.51 1.55
N GLY A 27 11.21 2.89 1.28
CA GLY A 27 10.66 2.86 -0.07
C GLY A 27 10.99 4.10 -0.87
N ASN A 28 11.16 3.94 -2.18
CA ASN A 28 11.33 5.06 -3.09
C ASN A 28 10.65 4.80 -4.43
N LEU A 29 9.98 5.81 -4.95
CA LEU A 29 9.46 5.85 -6.32
C LEU A 29 10.31 6.83 -7.13
N CYS A 30 11.25 6.29 -7.90
CA CYS A 30 12.04 7.12 -8.81
C CYS A 30 11.17 7.69 -9.95
N GLU A 31 11.68 8.68 -10.67
CA GLU A 31 10.93 9.33 -11.75
C GLU A 31 10.48 8.35 -12.84
N LEU A 32 11.28 7.32 -13.13
CA LEU A 32 10.89 6.29 -14.10
C LEU A 32 9.64 5.53 -13.66
N ARG A 33 9.56 5.14 -12.39
CA ARG A 33 8.40 4.43 -11.82
C ARG A 33 7.17 5.32 -11.77
N LEU A 34 7.33 6.59 -11.39
CA LEU A 34 6.23 7.55 -11.37
C LEU A 34 5.70 7.85 -12.77
N ASN A 35 6.60 8.07 -13.74
CA ASN A 35 6.23 8.29 -15.14
C ASN A 35 5.54 7.06 -15.74
N TRP A 36 6.02 5.86 -15.42
CA TRP A 36 5.38 4.62 -15.83
C TRP A 36 3.96 4.52 -15.27
N LEU A 37 3.78 4.81 -13.96
CA LEU A 37 2.46 4.81 -13.33
C LEU A 37 1.50 5.79 -14.01
N GLU A 38 1.95 7.01 -14.29
CA GLU A 38 1.13 8.00 -15.00
C GLU A 38 0.72 7.52 -16.39
N ALA A 39 1.64 6.91 -17.13
CA ALA A 39 1.37 6.38 -18.47
C ALA A 39 0.37 5.21 -18.40
N GLU A 40 0.54 4.29 -17.45
CA GLU A 40 -0.39 3.17 -17.24
C GLU A 40 -1.80 3.66 -16.91
N LEU A 41 -1.92 4.64 -16.01
CA LEU A 41 -3.22 5.19 -15.63
C LEU A 41 -3.92 5.94 -16.78
N LYS A 42 -3.15 6.57 -17.67
CA LYS A 42 -3.70 7.26 -18.86
C LYS A 42 -4.17 6.30 -19.96
N ASN A 43 -3.47 5.18 -20.12
CA ASN A 43 -3.65 4.27 -21.26
C ASN A 43 -4.67 3.15 -21.01
N LYS A 44 -5.15 2.96 -19.78
CA LYS A 44 -6.09 1.89 -19.45
C LYS A 44 -7.48 2.45 -19.15
N PRO A 45 -8.48 2.13 -19.98
CA PRO A 45 -9.87 2.49 -19.72
C PRO A 45 -10.50 1.53 -18.70
N ALA A 46 -9.79 1.24 -17.60
CA ALA A 46 -10.32 0.39 -16.55
C ALA A 46 -11.47 1.09 -15.82
N GLN A 47 -12.51 0.36 -15.47
CA GLN A 47 -13.59 0.88 -14.62
C GLN A 47 -13.06 1.22 -13.24
N SER A 48 -12.06 0.47 -12.76
CA SER A 48 -11.44 0.67 -11.45
C SER A 48 -9.98 0.21 -11.49
N VAL A 49 -9.11 1.03 -10.90
CA VAL A 49 -7.69 0.71 -10.72
C VAL A 49 -7.39 0.61 -9.23
N ILE A 50 -6.86 -0.53 -8.81
CA ILE A 50 -6.33 -0.74 -7.48
C ILE A 50 -4.81 -0.71 -7.57
N ILE A 51 -4.14 0.06 -6.72
CA ILE A 51 -2.67 0.10 -6.67
C ILE A 51 -2.22 -0.66 -5.43
N ALA A 52 -1.41 -1.70 -5.61
CA ALA A 52 -0.78 -2.45 -4.53
C ALA A 52 0.73 -2.16 -4.50
N MET A 53 1.26 -1.85 -3.33
CA MET A 53 2.66 -1.50 -3.12
C MET A 53 3.12 -1.95 -1.73
N HIS A 54 4.43 -1.99 -1.46
CA HIS A 54 4.90 -2.37 -0.13
C HIS A 54 4.86 -1.18 0.85
N HIS A 55 5.55 -0.09 0.55
CA HIS A 55 5.65 1.06 1.47
C HIS A 55 4.43 1.99 1.34
N PRO A 56 3.75 2.32 2.45
CA PRO A 56 2.52 3.10 2.40
C PRO A 56 2.77 4.56 1.98
N PRO A 57 1.87 5.13 1.15
CA PRO A 57 2.00 6.50 0.69
C PRO A 57 1.37 7.54 1.63
N LEU A 58 1.18 7.18 2.89
CA LEU A 58 0.65 8.06 3.95
C LEU A 58 1.54 7.98 5.20
N ILE A 59 1.35 8.92 6.13
CA ILE A 59 1.94 8.86 7.47
C ILE A 59 1.05 7.94 8.31
N THR A 60 1.67 6.97 8.95
CA THR A 60 0.95 5.90 9.66
C THR A 60 0.75 6.21 11.14
N GLY A 61 1.56 7.11 11.70
CA GLY A 61 1.61 7.42 13.12
C GLY A 61 2.54 6.50 13.92
N PHE A 62 3.28 5.63 13.25
CA PHE A 62 4.36 4.82 13.84
C PHE A 62 5.71 5.45 13.46
N PRO A 63 6.34 6.28 14.33
CA PRO A 63 7.50 7.09 13.95
C PRO A 63 8.64 6.28 13.35
N GLY A 64 8.97 5.13 13.93
CA GLY A 64 10.01 4.25 13.43
C GLY A 64 9.73 3.74 12.01
N MET A 65 8.48 3.36 11.72
CA MET A 65 8.07 2.90 10.39
C MET A 65 7.93 4.06 9.40
N ASP A 66 7.48 5.23 9.86
CA ASP A 66 7.37 6.43 9.02
C ASP A 66 8.75 6.95 8.59
N ASN A 67 9.80 6.76 9.42
CA ASN A 67 11.19 7.09 9.10
C ASN A 67 11.76 6.23 7.95
N ILE A 68 11.30 5.01 7.82
CA ILE A 68 11.66 4.09 6.71
C ILE A 68 10.50 3.92 5.71
N GLY A 69 9.54 4.84 5.71
CA GLY A 69 8.38 4.84 4.82
C GLY A 69 8.71 5.20 3.37
N LEU A 70 7.69 5.53 2.60
CA LEU A 70 7.83 5.87 1.18
C LEU A 70 8.37 7.28 0.98
N HIS A 71 9.52 7.40 0.29
CA HIS A 71 10.00 8.66 -0.24
C HIS A 71 9.16 9.09 -1.47
N LYS A 72 9.08 10.41 -1.73
CA LYS A 72 8.29 11.00 -2.83
C LYS A 72 6.78 10.70 -2.79
N ARG A 73 6.24 10.35 -1.63
CA ARG A 73 4.79 10.10 -1.45
C ARG A 73 3.90 11.24 -1.94
N ASN A 74 4.35 12.47 -1.86
CA ASN A 74 3.57 13.64 -2.34
C ASN A 74 3.35 13.59 -3.85
N HIS A 75 4.36 13.18 -4.63
CA HIS A 75 4.24 13.04 -6.07
C HIS A 75 3.27 11.89 -6.43
N PHE A 76 3.42 10.73 -5.80
CA PHE A 76 2.46 9.63 -5.93
C PHE A 76 1.03 10.06 -5.59
N ASN A 77 0.85 10.79 -4.49
CA ASN A 77 -0.45 11.28 -4.05
C ASN A 77 -1.08 12.27 -5.05
N GLN A 78 -0.28 13.07 -5.73
CA GLN A 78 -0.76 13.95 -6.81
C GLN A 78 -1.23 13.15 -8.03
N ILE A 79 -0.45 12.14 -8.45
CA ILE A 79 -0.83 11.26 -9.56
C ILE A 79 -2.17 10.57 -9.28
N THR A 80 -2.32 9.96 -8.11
CA THR A 80 -3.54 9.24 -7.74
C THR A 80 -4.73 10.17 -7.55
N LYS A 81 -4.54 11.37 -6.98
CA LYS A 81 -5.57 12.38 -6.83
C LYS A 81 -6.15 12.83 -8.17
N ASN A 82 -5.27 13.00 -9.16
CA ASN A 82 -5.65 13.50 -10.49
C ASN A 82 -6.23 12.40 -11.40
N ASN A 83 -6.30 11.16 -10.93
CA ASN A 83 -6.85 10.05 -11.70
C ASN A 83 -8.08 9.45 -11.02
N SER A 84 -9.26 9.67 -11.63
CA SER A 84 -10.54 9.20 -11.08
C SER A 84 -10.70 7.67 -11.12
N ALA A 85 -10.01 6.98 -12.02
CA ALA A 85 -10.06 5.52 -12.12
C ALA A 85 -9.40 4.83 -10.92
N VAL A 86 -8.46 5.47 -10.21
CA VAL A 86 -7.89 4.90 -8.99
C VAL A 86 -8.95 4.86 -7.90
N SER A 87 -9.32 3.67 -7.47
CA SER A 87 -10.37 3.41 -6.49
C SER A 87 -9.84 3.10 -5.10
N MET A 88 -8.65 2.48 -5.00
CA MET A 88 -8.06 2.06 -3.73
C MET A 88 -6.54 1.92 -3.86
N VAL A 89 -5.84 2.17 -2.76
CA VAL A 89 -4.43 1.82 -2.57
C VAL A 89 -4.31 0.79 -1.46
N ILE A 90 -3.51 -0.25 -1.67
CA ILE A 90 -3.23 -1.30 -0.67
C ILE A 90 -1.72 -1.31 -0.43
N ALA A 91 -1.33 -1.33 0.83
CA ALA A 91 0.08 -1.37 1.21
C ALA A 91 0.35 -2.39 2.34
N GLY A 92 1.61 -2.62 2.63
CA GLY A 92 2.11 -3.44 3.74
C GLY A 92 3.07 -2.66 4.62
N HIS A 93 4.24 -3.22 4.88
CA HIS A 93 5.38 -2.63 5.57
C HIS A 93 5.24 -2.47 7.08
N VAL A 94 4.13 -1.91 7.57
CA VAL A 94 3.96 -1.55 8.99
C VAL A 94 3.54 -2.74 9.84
N HIS A 95 3.13 -3.84 9.22
CA HIS A 95 2.66 -5.03 9.93
C HIS A 95 1.50 -4.73 10.90
N ARG A 96 0.61 -3.81 10.52
CA ARG A 96 -0.58 -3.43 11.29
C ARG A 96 -1.70 -3.06 10.34
N MET A 97 -2.94 -3.40 10.69
CA MET A 97 -4.09 -2.94 9.92
C MET A 97 -4.31 -1.45 10.18
N ILE A 98 -4.12 -0.63 9.13
CA ILE A 98 -4.32 0.82 9.18
C ILE A 98 -5.17 1.22 7.99
N VAL A 99 -6.17 2.04 8.24
CA VAL A 99 -7.02 2.61 7.18
C VAL A 99 -6.90 4.12 7.20
N GLY A 100 -6.68 4.69 6.03
CA GLY A 100 -6.56 6.14 5.87
C GLY A 100 -6.87 6.56 4.44
N THR A 101 -6.39 7.75 4.06
CA THR A 101 -6.51 8.26 2.70
C THR A 101 -5.15 8.70 2.17
N SER A 102 -4.90 8.44 0.90
CA SER A 102 -3.70 8.86 0.18
C SER A 102 -4.10 9.41 -1.18
N GLY A 103 -3.75 10.67 -1.46
CA GLY A 103 -4.21 11.36 -2.67
C GLY A 103 -5.74 11.43 -2.79
N GLY A 104 -6.47 11.48 -1.67
CA GLY A 104 -7.94 11.47 -1.65
C GLY A 104 -8.57 10.11 -1.96
N LYS A 105 -7.77 9.04 -2.04
CA LYS A 105 -8.24 7.67 -2.28
C LYS A 105 -8.18 6.85 -1.00
N PRO A 106 -9.13 5.90 -0.78
CA PRO A 106 -9.00 4.93 0.30
C PRO A 106 -7.65 4.23 0.25
N CYS A 107 -6.99 4.15 1.39
CA CYS A 107 -5.70 3.46 1.52
C CYS A 107 -5.76 2.52 2.72
N ALA A 108 -5.49 1.23 2.49
CA ALA A 108 -5.42 0.21 3.52
C ALA A 108 -4.00 -0.35 3.60
N ILE A 109 -3.46 -0.45 4.82
CA ILE A 109 -2.19 -1.10 5.13
C ILE A 109 -2.53 -2.40 5.85
N LEU A 110 -2.02 -3.52 5.35
CA LEU A 110 -2.36 -4.84 5.85
C LEU A 110 -1.40 -5.29 6.96
N LYS A 111 -1.90 -6.17 7.82
CA LYS A 111 -1.08 -6.97 8.73
C LYS A 111 -0.10 -7.84 7.94
N SER A 112 0.97 -8.25 8.59
CA SER A 112 1.92 -9.20 8.03
C SER A 112 1.39 -10.64 8.11
N PRO A 113 1.80 -11.55 7.22
CA PRO A 113 1.48 -12.96 7.35
C PRO A 113 2.29 -13.69 8.43
N CYS A 114 3.28 -13.05 9.07
CA CYS A 114 4.17 -13.72 10.04
C CYS A 114 4.10 -13.12 11.45
N HIS A 115 4.45 -11.87 11.66
CA HIS A 115 4.45 -11.20 12.96
C HIS A 115 3.93 -9.77 12.83
N GLN A 116 3.55 -9.14 13.93
CA GLN A 116 2.94 -7.81 13.89
C GLN A 116 3.81 -6.77 14.61
N MET A 117 3.64 -5.50 14.25
CA MET A 117 4.15 -4.36 15.01
C MET A 117 3.25 -4.14 16.24
N PRO A 118 3.79 -3.95 17.47
CA PRO A 118 2.97 -3.53 18.60
C PRO A 118 2.36 -2.15 18.37
N LEU A 119 1.23 -1.85 19.00
CA LEU A 119 0.58 -0.54 18.89
C LEU A 119 1.28 0.48 19.82
N GLU A 120 2.49 0.90 19.42
CA GLU A 120 3.35 1.83 20.16
C GLU A 120 3.62 3.08 19.33
N LEU A 121 2.78 4.10 19.51
CA LEU A 121 2.81 5.31 18.66
C LEU A 121 3.91 6.33 19.05
N ASN A 122 4.63 6.11 20.14
CA ASN A 122 5.71 6.98 20.58
C ASN A 122 7.10 6.36 20.38
N GLU A 123 7.16 5.20 19.73
CA GLU A 123 8.39 4.41 19.59
C GLU A 123 9.04 4.66 18.22
N GLU A 124 10.32 4.98 18.22
CA GLU A 124 11.11 5.19 16.99
C GLU A 124 11.76 3.90 16.47
N ASN A 125 11.69 2.81 17.22
CA ASN A 125 12.26 1.53 16.83
C ASN A 125 11.37 0.81 15.82
N SER A 126 11.78 0.77 14.57
CA SER A 126 11.08 0.06 13.49
C SER A 126 11.23 -1.47 13.54
N SER A 127 12.04 -2.01 14.45
CA SER A 127 12.29 -3.45 14.57
C SER A 127 11.47 -4.12 15.67
N LEU A 128 10.50 -3.42 16.25
CA LEU A 128 9.59 -4.03 17.24
C LEU A 128 8.74 -5.10 16.59
N SER A 129 8.49 -6.15 17.38
CA SER A 129 7.69 -7.29 16.93
C SER A 129 6.96 -7.92 18.08
N ILE A 130 5.70 -8.33 17.84
CA ILE A 130 4.89 -9.12 18.76
C ILE A 130 4.35 -10.35 18.04
N ASP A 131 4.12 -11.42 18.81
CA ASP A 131 3.60 -12.68 18.34
C ASP A 131 2.05 -12.68 18.32
N GLU A 132 1.50 -11.80 17.46
CA GLU A 132 0.09 -11.84 17.09
C GLU A 132 -0.11 -12.66 15.80
N PRO A 133 -1.29 -13.24 15.57
CA PRO A 133 -1.57 -14.00 14.34
C PRO A 133 -1.22 -13.24 13.08
N GLY A 134 -0.61 -13.95 12.13
CA GLY A 134 -0.47 -13.48 10.76
C GLY A 134 -1.83 -13.26 10.12
N ALA A 135 -1.91 -12.44 9.08
CA ALA A 135 -3.16 -12.19 8.39
C ALA A 135 -2.97 -12.07 6.89
N TYR A 136 -4.07 -12.19 6.15
CA TYR A 136 -4.13 -11.90 4.72
C TYR A 136 -5.33 -11.03 4.38
N GLY A 137 -5.26 -10.40 3.21
CA GLY A 137 -6.36 -9.61 2.66
C GLY A 137 -7.06 -10.34 1.53
N LEU A 138 -8.38 -10.31 1.52
CA LEU A 138 -9.23 -10.75 0.43
C LEU A 138 -9.86 -9.53 -0.24
N LEU A 139 -9.50 -9.29 -1.49
CA LEU A 139 -10.01 -8.16 -2.26
C LEU A 139 -11.17 -8.63 -3.16
N LEU A 140 -12.37 -8.18 -2.84
CA LEU A 140 -13.55 -8.40 -3.69
C LEU A 140 -13.64 -7.30 -4.74
N ILE A 141 -13.55 -7.70 -6.00
CA ILE A 141 -13.58 -6.80 -7.15
C ILE A 141 -14.83 -7.15 -7.99
N GLY A 142 -15.68 -6.16 -8.22
CA GLY A 142 -16.91 -6.33 -8.98
C GLY A 142 -17.31 -5.05 -9.71
N GLN A 143 -18.59 -4.93 -10.06
CA GLN A 143 -19.14 -3.72 -10.71
C GLN A 143 -19.20 -2.50 -9.78
N ASN A 144 -19.12 -2.73 -8.47
CA ASN A 144 -19.08 -1.68 -7.44
C ASN A 144 -17.65 -1.37 -7.03
N ASN A 145 -17.49 -0.43 -6.09
CA ASN A 145 -16.19 -0.15 -5.49
C ASN A 145 -15.57 -1.42 -4.88
N PRO A 146 -14.23 -1.58 -4.94
CA PRO A 146 -13.56 -2.71 -4.34
C PRO A 146 -13.78 -2.74 -2.82
N VAL A 147 -13.92 -3.95 -2.28
CA VAL A 147 -14.05 -4.19 -0.83
C VAL A 147 -12.88 -5.04 -0.39
N LEU A 148 -12.15 -4.59 0.63
CA LEU A 148 -11.06 -5.32 1.24
C LEU A 148 -11.52 -5.92 2.57
N LEU A 149 -11.43 -7.24 2.68
CA LEU A 149 -11.63 -8.00 3.90
C LEU A 149 -10.27 -8.48 4.41
N THR A 150 -10.13 -8.63 5.72
CA THR A 150 -8.91 -9.19 6.32
C THR A 150 -9.29 -10.35 7.22
N GLU A 151 -8.44 -11.38 7.25
CA GLU A 151 -8.62 -12.58 8.07
C GLU A 151 -7.31 -12.93 8.76
N ASP A 152 -7.36 -13.24 10.05
CA ASP A 152 -6.21 -13.70 10.81
C ASP A 152 -6.00 -15.21 10.56
N VAL A 153 -4.76 -15.63 10.32
CA VAL A 153 -4.40 -17.04 10.08
C VAL A 153 -4.50 -17.81 11.40
N GLY A 154 -5.24 -18.92 11.38
CA GLY A 154 -5.40 -19.79 12.56
C GLY A 154 -6.51 -19.37 13.52
N SER A 155 -7.34 -18.37 13.17
CA SER A 155 -8.61 -18.18 13.88
C SER A 155 -9.51 -19.39 13.57
N GLU A 156 -9.69 -20.27 14.56
CA GLU A 156 -10.69 -21.34 14.46
C GLU A 156 -12.09 -20.72 14.41
N VAL A 157 -12.91 -21.20 13.47
CA VAL A 157 -14.33 -20.83 13.35
C VAL A 157 -15.16 -21.68 14.31
#